data_0fdc72ed68f2ece9922a99eeadd2e468
#
_entry.id   0fdc72ed68f2ece9922a99eeadd2e468
#
_cell.length_a   1.000
_cell.length_b   1.000
_cell.length_c   1.000
_cell.angle_alpha   90.00
_cell.angle_beta   90.00
_cell.angle_gamma   90.00
#
_symmetry.space_group_name_H-M   'P 1'
#
loop_
_entity.id
_entity.type
_entity.pdbx_description
1 polymer ?
#
loop_
_entity_poly.entity_id
_entity_poly.type
_entity_poly.pdbx_seq_one_letter_code
_entity_poly.pdbx_strand_id
1 'polypeptide(L)'
;MAKGVNQKLKLLYLMDILLEKTDENHGITMNEIISSLESYDVSAERKSIYRDIEELQRYGLDVLSYNNGRATYYHVASRLFEIAELKLLVD
;
A
#
# COMPACT_ATOMS: atom_id res chain seq x y z
N MET A 1 -5.32 23.69 5.47
CA MET A 1 -5.85 22.77 4.51
C MET A 1 -5.69 21.34 4.98
N ALA A 2 -6.82 20.69 5.06
CA ALA A 2 -6.82 19.29 5.45
C ALA A 2 -5.97 18.44 4.53
N LYS A 3 -5.95 18.85 3.26
CA LYS A 3 -5.21 18.13 2.25
C LYS A 3 -3.73 17.99 2.58
N GLY A 4 -3.11 19.07 3.08
CA GLY A 4 -1.70 19.03 3.41
C GLY A 4 -1.41 18.13 4.59
N VAL A 5 -2.29 18.13 5.56
CA VAL A 5 -2.12 17.32 6.74
C VAL A 5 -2.23 15.84 6.39
N ASN A 6 -3.26 15.51 5.61
CA ASN A 6 -3.50 14.10 5.27
C ASN A 6 -2.44 13.57 4.31
N GLN A 7 -1.87 14.43 3.48
CA GLN A 7 -0.84 14.00 2.56
C GLN A 7 0.40 13.50 3.28
N LYS A 8 0.68 14.00 4.45
CA LYS A 8 1.82 13.54 5.22
C LYS A 8 1.62 12.11 5.70
N LEU A 9 0.37 11.70 5.88
CA LEU A 9 0.05 10.36 6.34
C LEU A 9 -0.30 9.44 5.19
N LYS A 10 -0.24 9.93 3.97
CA LYS A 10 -0.67 9.19 2.80
C LYS A 10 0.02 7.82 2.69
N LEU A 11 1.32 7.78 2.92
CA LEU A 11 2.07 6.56 2.82
C LEU A 11 1.61 5.53 3.85
N LEU A 12 1.32 6.00 5.06
CA LEU A 12 0.85 5.11 6.11
C LEU A 12 -0.55 4.59 5.82
N TYR A 13 -1.42 5.46 5.31
CA TYR A 13 -2.75 5.01 4.91
C TYR A 13 -2.67 4.00 3.79
N LEU A 14 -1.78 4.23 2.83
CA LEU A 14 -1.61 3.30 1.72
C LEU A 14 -1.16 1.93 2.24
N MET A 15 -0.22 1.92 3.16
CA MET A 15 0.24 0.67 3.76
C MET A 15 -0.90 -0.04 4.48
N ASP A 16 -1.68 0.70 5.26
CA ASP A 16 -2.82 0.12 5.96
C ASP A 16 -3.82 -0.50 5.00
N ILE A 17 -4.11 0.20 3.91
CA ILE A 17 -5.06 -0.27 2.92
C ILE A 17 -4.58 -1.59 2.33
N LEU A 18 -3.32 -1.65 1.95
CA LEU A 18 -2.76 -2.86 1.37
C LEU A 18 -2.76 -4.00 2.36
N LEU A 19 -2.40 -3.73 3.60
CA LEU A 19 -2.34 -4.79 4.61
C LEU A 19 -3.72 -5.29 4.99
N GLU A 20 -4.72 -4.42 4.99
CA GLU A 20 -6.07 -4.82 5.39
C GLU A 20 -6.86 -5.45 4.26
N LYS A 21 -6.67 -4.97 3.05
CA LYS A 21 -7.53 -5.36 1.94
C LYS A 21 -6.91 -6.39 1.01
N THR A 22 -5.64 -6.71 1.20
CA THR A 22 -4.98 -7.69 0.34
C THR A 22 -4.27 -8.75 1.16
N ASP A 23 -3.97 -9.84 0.49
CA ASP A 23 -3.13 -10.88 1.06
C ASP A 23 -2.46 -11.59 -0.12
N GLU A 24 -1.83 -12.72 0.12
CA GLU A 24 -1.10 -13.40 -0.95
C GLU A 24 -2.01 -13.94 -2.04
N ASN A 25 -3.31 -14.02 -1.78
CA ASN A 25 -4.27 -14.56 -2.75
C ASN A 25 -5.25 -13.52 -3.27
N HIS A 26 -5.26 -12.33 -2.71
CA HIS A 26 -6.24 -11.31 -3.07
C HIS A 26 -5.58 -9.95 -3.25
N GLY A 27 -5.81 -9.34 -4.39
CA GLY A 27 -5.28 -8.02 -4.69
C GLY A 27 -6.38 -7.01 -4.95
N ILE A 28 -5.99 -5.75 -5.00
CA ILE A 28 -6.91 -4.66 -5.34
C ILE A 28 -6.30 -3.84 -6.47
N THR A 29 -7.18 -3.18 -7.21
CA THR A 29 -6.74 -2.37 -8.34
C THR A 29 -6.31 -0.99 -7.89
N MET A 30 -5.62 -0.29 -8.79
CA MET A 30 -5.23 1.09 -8.52
C MET A 30 -6.44 1.97 -8.23
N ASN A 31 -7.53 1.77 -8.95
CA ASN A 31 -8.74 2.56 -8.71
C ASN A 31 -9.29 2.31 -7.31
N GLU A 32 -9.24 1.08 -6.85
CA GLU A 32 -9.67 0.77 -5.50
C GLU A 32 -8.76 1.39 -4.44
N ILE A 33 -7.48 1.44 -4.74
CA ILE A 33 -6.52 2.10 -3.84
C ILE A 33 -6.86 3.58 -3.75
N ILE A 34 -7.09 4.21 -4.89
CA ILE A 34 -7.42 5.64 -4.93
C ILE A 34 -8.69 5.91 -4.15
N SER A 35 -9.72 5.10 -4.37
CA SER A 35 -10.99 5.27 -3.66
C SER A 35 -10.82 5.12 -2.16
N SER A 36 -10.01 4.15 -1.75
CA SER A 36 -9.77 3.92 -0.33
C SER A 36 -9.05 5.10 0.30
N LEU A 37 -8.07 5.66 -0.42
CA LEU A 37 -7.37 6.84 0.09
C LEU A 37 -8.32 8.02 0.21
N GLU A 38 -9.24 8.16 -0.73
CA GLU A 38 -10.21 9.25 -0.67
C GLU A 38 -11.10 9.15 0.56
N SER A 39 -11.35 7.95 1.03
CA SER A 39 -12.14 7.79 2.24
C SER A 39 -11.41 8.31 3.48
N TYR A 40 -10.11 8.51 3.39
CA TYR A 40 -9.31 9.15 4.43
C TYR A 40 -9.02 10.61 4.12
N ASP A 41 -9.74 11.18 3.16
CA ASP A 41 -9.52 12.56 2.70
C ASP A 41 -8.13 12.75 2.09
N VAL A 42 -7.62 11.71 1.48
CA VAL A 42 -6.34 11.79 0.77
C VAL A 42 -6.60 11.73 -0.72
N SER A 43 -6.28 12.82 -1.40
CA SER A 43 -6.38 12.88 -2.84
C SER A 43 -5.04 12.44 -3.44
N ALA A 44 -5.07 11.48 -4.32
CA ALA A 44 -3.83 10.93 -4.85
C ALA A 44 -3.95 10.61 -6.33
N GLU A 45 -2.88 10.86 -7.05
CA GLU A 45 -2.78 10.53 -8.47
C GLU A 45 -2.04 9.21 -8.63
N ARG A 46 -2.32 8.54 -9.74
CA ARG A 46 -1.70 7.25 -10.01
C ARG A 46 -0.18 7.29 -9.91
N LYS A 47 0.42 8.30 -10.53
CA LYS A 47 1.89 8.39 -10.54
C LYS A 47 2.45 8.49 -9.12
N SER A 48 1.76 9.24 -8.30
CA SER A 48 2.18 9.41 -6.91
C SER A 48 2.08 8.10 -6.16
N ILE A 49 1.03 7.33 -6.42
CA ILE A 49 0.85 6.06 -5.74
C ILE A 49 1.90 5.04 -6.17
N TYR A 50 2.26 5.03 -7.43
CA TYR A 50 3.34 4.14 -7.89
C TYR A 50 4.62 4.42 -7.12
N ARG A 51 4.95 5.68 -6.91
CA ARG A 51 6.14 6.05 -6.15
C ARG A 51 6.01 5.63 -4.69
N ASP A 52 4.83 5.78 -4.14
CA ASP A 52 4.60 5.39 -2.75
C ASP A 52 4.74 3.89 -2.58
N ILE A 53 4.25 3.13 -3.56
CA ILE A 53 4.41 1.68 -3.52
C ILE A 53 5.90 1.31 -3.56
N GLU A 54 6.66 2.00 -4.40
CA GLU A 54 8.09 1.76 -4.45
C GLU A 54 8.76 2.06 -3.11
N GLU A 55 8.30 3.11 -2.44
CA GLU A 55 8.84 3.44 -1.13
C GLU A 55 8.51 2.37 -0.09
N LEU A 56 7.29 1.84 -0.16
CA LEU A 56 6.91 0.75 0.74
C LEU A 56 7.75 -0.49 0.48
N GLN A 57 8.02 -0.77 -0.80
CA GLN A 57 8.86 -1.91 -1.15
C GLN A 57 10.27 -1.72 -0.63
N ARG A 58 10.77 -0.51 -0.72
CA ARG A 58 12.09 -0.19 -0.21
C ARG A 58 12.15 -0.33 1.30
N TYR A 59 11.07 0.02 1.95
CA TYR A 59 10.96 -0.13 3.40
C TYR A 59 10.98 -1.61 3.80
N GLY A 60 10.50 -2.48 2.90
CA GLY A 60 10.51 -3.90 3.14
C GLY A 60 9.16 -4.59 3.01
N LEU A 61 8.12 -3.83 2.65
CA LEU A 61 6.81 -4.45 2.44
C LEU A 61 6.82 -5.17 1.11
N ASP A 62 6.38 -6.41 1.12
CA ASP A 62 6.42 -7.25 -0.07
C ASP A 62 5.19 -7.04 -0.94
N VAL A 63 5.17 -5.89 -1.63
CA VAL A 63 4.07 -5.53 -2.50
C VAL A 63 4.35 -6.08 -3.89
N LEU A 64 3.45 -6.89 -4.39
CA LEU A 64 3.56 -7.47 -5.73
C LEU A 64 2.35 -7.09 -6.55
N SER A 65 2.42 -7.35 -7.83
CA SER A 65 1.29 -7.09 -8.70
C SER A 65 1.14 -8.24 -9.69
N TYR A 66 -0.09 -8.40 -10.17
CA TYR A 66 -0.37 -9.37 -11.22
C TYR A 66 -1.48 -8.82 -12.09
N ASN A 67 -1.54 -9.33 -13.31
CA ASN A 67 -2.57 -8.92 -14.25
C ASN A 67 -3.66 -9.97 -14.31
N ASN A 68 -4.91 -9.50 -14.34
CA ASN A 68 -6.04 -10.37 -14.54
C ASN A 68 -6.94 -9.67 -15.54
N GLY A 69 -6.90 -10.17 -16.78
CA GLY A 69 -7.56 -9.48 -17.86
C GLY A 69 -6.83 -8.17 -18.16
N ARG A 70 -7.56 -7.07 -18.10
CA ARG A 70 -6.98 -5.76 -18.39
C ARG A 70 -6.56 -5.02 -17.15
N ALA A 71 -6.85 -5.58 -16.01
CA ALA A 71 -6.59 -4.89 -14.75
C ALA A 71 -5.33 -5.42 -14.10
N THR A 72 -4.61 -4.53 -13.45
CA THR A 72 -3.47 -4.88 -12.64
C THR A 72 -3.92 -4.82 -11.17
N TYR A 73 -3.60 -5.87 -10.44
CA TYR A 73 -3.95 -5.97 -9.04
C TYR A 73 -2.69 -5.93 -8.19
N TYR A 74 -2.77 -5.23 -7.08
CA TYR A 74 -1.65 -5.10 -6.15
C TYR A 74 -1.99 -5.83 -4.86
N HIS A 75 -1.00 -6.50 -4.29
CA HIS A 75 -1.24 -7.24 -3.06
C HIS A 75 0.06 -7.37 -2.27
N VAL A 76 -0.10 -7.66 -0.99
CA VAL A 76 1.04 -7.93 -0.11
C VAL A 76 1.19 -9.43 -0.02
N ALA A 77 2.29 -9.94 -0.56
CA ALA A 77 2.50 -11.38 -0.64
C ALA A 77 2.95 -11.97 0.67
N SER A 78 3.78 -11.25 1.39
CA SER A 78 4.20 -11.72 2.69
C SER A 78 4.17 -10.54 3.65
N ARG A 79 3.95 -10.85 4.89
CA ARG A 79 3.82 -9.80 5.88
C ARG A 79 5.16 -9.33 6.35
N LEU A 80 5.45 -8.09 6.04
CA LEU A 80 6.65 -7.45 6.51
C LEU A 80 6.77 -7.54 8.02
N PHE A 81 5.64 -7.40 8.70
CA PHE A 81 5.64 -7.37 10.16
C PHE A 81 6.24 -8.60 10.79
N GLU A 82 5.99 -9.76 10.20
CA GLU A 82 6.55 -10.99 10.75
C GLU A 82 8.05 -10.96 10.69
N ILE A 83 8.57 -10.48 9.56
CA ILE A 83 10.00 -10.42 9.38
C ILE A 83 10.59 -9.32 10.24
N ALA A 84 9.95 -8.18 10.25
CA ALA A 84 10.43 -7.04 11.02
C ALA A 84 10.42 -7.34 12.50
N GLU A 85 9.38 -8.00 12.97
CA GLU A 85 9.30 -8.35 14.37
C GLU A 85 10.38 -9.30 14.78
N LEU A 86 10.69 -10.25 13.91
CA LEU A 86 11.76 -11.19 14.20
C LEU A 86 13.09 -10.46 14.33
N LYS A 87 13.31 -9.50 13.46
CA LYS A 87 14.54 -8.72 13.51
C LYS A 87 14.59 -7.85 14.75
N LEU A 88 13.47 -7.28 15.11
CA LEU A 88 13.42 -6.42 16.28
C LEU A 88 13.60 -7.21 17.56
N LEU A 89 13.07 -8.41 17.59
CA LEU A 89 13.20 -9.25 18.76
C LEU A 89 14.64 -9.72 18.96
N VAL A 90 15.35 -9.82 17.88
CA VAL A 90 16.75 -10.24 17.95
C VAL A 90 17.60 -9.11 18.50
N ASP A 91 17.21 -7.89 18.23
CA ASP A 91 17.96 -6.73 18.69
C ASP A 91 17.74 -6.49 20.15
#